data_3c0865ec4d492e54cab6746b61fa086c
#
_entry.id   3c0865ec4d492e54cab6746b61fa086c
#
_cell.length_a   1.000
_cell.length_b   1.000
_cell.length_c   1.000
_cell.angle_alpha   90.00
_cell.angle_beta   90.00
_cell.angle_gamma   90.00
#
_symmetry.space_group_name_H-M   'P 1'
#
loop_
_entity.id
_entity.type
_entity.pdbx_description
1 polymer ?
#
loop_
_entity_poly.entity_id
_entity_poly.type
_entity_poly.pdbx_seq_one_letter_code
_entity_poly.pdbx_strand_id
1 'polypeptide(L)'
;YTTLFRSANREVPVVWNAEQTATIDTNIGGSYQVEGILQDEELDEEYRTVVANVEVKLINYVVNSGFEDSDTSMWKVTYNGKENPTDYQVNAKDARTGETAFHFWSASEMDFSIEQEVTGLEPGTYQLSAFSQGGDMLSSSVLELYAIADGQEYTQQFELTGYADWKEPTVADIKLTGDTIVVGVRMKCNGGSWGTVDDFTLNRVGE
;
A
#
# COMPACT_ATOMS: atom_id res chain seq x y z
N TYR A 1 -9.23 39.49 -44.15
CA TYR A 1 -8.16 38.46 -44.12
C TYR A 1 -8.55 37.42 -43.09
N THR A 2 -8.97 36.22 -43.58
CA THR A 2 -9.25 35.08 -42.71
C THR A 2 -7.94 34.29 -42.56
N THR A 3 -7.25 34.43 -41.44
CA THR A 3 -6.08 33.61 -41.13
C THR A 3 -6.60 32.22 -40.76
N LEU A 4 -6.47 31.24 -41.64
CA LEU A 4 -6.72 29.84 -41.38
C LEU A 4 -5.51 29.31 -40.57
N PHE A 5 -5.66 29.17 -39.26
CA PHE A 5 -4.72 28.36 -38.45
C PHE A 5 -4.90 26.92 -38.85
N ARG A 6 -4.02 26.38 -39.69
CA ARG A 6 -3.86 24.94 -39.86
C ARG A 6 -2.98 24.44 -38.71
N SER A 7 -3.57 23.84 -37.69
CA SER A 7 -2.83 23.03 -36.75
C SER A 7 -2.43 21.72 -37.46
N ALA A 8 -1.23 21.67 -37.97
CA ALA A 8 -0.63 20.37 -38.37
C ALA A 8 -0.08 19.74 -37.09
N ASN A 9 -0.64 18.58 -36.70
CA ASN A 9 0.00 17.75 -35.68
C ASN A 9 1.31 17.24 -36.26
N ARG A 10 2.44 17.58 -35.63
CA ARG A 10 3.75 17.04 -35.96
C ARG A 10 4.43 16.55 -34.69
N GLU A 11 5.21 15.50 -34.81
CA GLU A 11 6.06 15.00 -33.74
C GLU A 11 7.34 15.85 -33.70
N VAL A 12 7.67 16.34 -32.51
CA VAL A 12 8.89 17.13 -32.26
C VAL A 12 9.66 16.41 -31.16
N PRO A 13 10.94 16.09 -31.37
CA PRO A 13 11.78 15.52 -30.33
C PRO A 13 11.94 16.47 -29.14
N VAL A 14 12.03 15.91 -27.94
CA VAL A 14 12.26 16.65 -26.70
C VAL A 14 13.57 16.16 -26.08
N VAL A 15 14.44 17.08 -25.68
CA VAL A 15 15.59 16.78 -24.83
C VAL A 15 15.22 17.11 -23.41
N TRP A 16 15.08 16.09 -22.58
CA TRP A 16 14.70 16.22 -21.17
C TRP A 16 15.90 16.60 -20.32
N ASN A 17 15.66 17.36 -19.25
CA ASN A 17 16.67 17.72 -18.27
C ASN A 17 17.19 16.46 -17.56
N ALA A 18 18.45 16.11 -17.80
CA ALA A 18 19.05 14.88 -17.30
C ALA A 18 19.21 14.87 -15.77
N GLU A 19 19.45 16.04 -15.15
CA GLU A 19 19.56 16.15 -13.69
C GLU A 19 18.20 15.90 -13.02
N GLN A 20 17.13 16.51 -13.53
CA GLN A 20 15.78 16.28 -13.02
C GLN A 20 15.32 14.84 -13.28
N THR A 21 15.62 14.28 -14.46
CA THR A 21 15.29 12.88 -14.77
C THR A 21 15.98 11.92 -13.80
N ALA A 22 17.23 12.20 -13.43
CA ALA A 22 18.00 11.37 -12.49
C ALA A 22 17.47 11.45 -11.04
N THR A 23 16.61 12.42 -10.70
CA THR A 23 15.97 12.48 -9.38
C THR A 23 14.73 11.62 -9.26
N ILE A 24 14.21 11.04 -10.37
CA ILE A 24 13.06 10.15 -10.34
C ILE A 24 13.50 8.81 -9.76
N ASP A 25 13.05 8.53 -8.52
CA ASP A 25 13.24 7.22 -7.91
C ASP A 25 12.03 6.34 -8.19
N THR A 26 12.22 5.31 -9.00
CA THR A 26 11.16 4.37 -9.36
C THR A 26 10.79 3.41 -8.22
N ASN A 27 11.54 3.41 -7.12
CA ASN A 27 11.25 2.63 -5.91
C ASN A 27 10.44 3.44 -4.88
N ILE A 28 10.21 4.73 -5.14
CA ILE A 28 9.43 5.62 -4.28
C ILE A 28 8.26 6.17 -5.08
N GLY A 29 7.05 5.92 -4.63
CA GLY A 29 5.85 6.50 -5.23
C GLY A 29 5.85 8.03 -5.09
N GLY A 30 5.43 8.74 -6.13
CA GLY A 30 5.38 10.19 -6.09
C GLY A 30 5.17 10.84 -7.44
N SER A 31 5.04 12.16 -7.41
CA SER A 31 4.89 13.00 -8.60
C SER A 31 6.14 13.84 -8.79
N TYR A 32 6.69 13.78 -9.99
CA TYR A 32 7.90 14.49 -10.40
C TYR A 32 7.58 15.41 -11.58
N GLN A 33 8.26 16.53 -11.67
CA GLN A 33 8.22 17.41 -12.84
C GLN A 33 9.58 17.41 -13.51
N VAL A 34 9.57 17.23 -14.83
CA VAL A 34 10.78 17.23 -15.65
C VAL A 34 10.61 18.24 -16.77
N GLU A 35 11.52 19.19 -16.86
CA GLU A 35 11.59 20.14 -17.95
C GLU A 35 12.28 19.53 -19.17
N GLY A 36 11.81 19.92 -20.34
CA GLY A 36 12.39 19.51 -21.61
C GLY A 36 12.43 20.64 -22.60
N ILE A 37 13.32 20.54 -23.57
CA ILE A 37 13.46 21.50 -24.65
C ILE A 37 13.05 20.84 -25.97
N LEU A 38 12.02 21.39 -26.60
CA LEU A 38 11.61 21.00 -27.96
C LEU A 38 12.72 21.27 -28.95
N GLN A 39 13.05 20.27 -29.75
CA GLN A 39 14.06 20.37 -30.81
C GLN A 39 13.41 20.86 -32.10
N ASP A 40 12.91 22.09 -32.06
CA ASP A 40 12.21 22.75 -33.15
C ASP A 40 12.78 24.13 -33.38
N GLU A 41 13.59 24.30 -34.44
CA GLU A 41 14.26 25.55 -34.78
C GLU A 41 13.28 26.62 -35.33
N GLU A 42 12.07 26.21 -35.74
CA GLU A 42 11.02 27.14 -36.22
C GLU A 42 10.27 27.83 -35.07
N LEU A 43 10.42 27.34 -33.83
CA LEU A 43 9.87 27.96 -32.63
C LEU A 43 10.88 28.95 -32.04
N ASP A 44 10.37 30.09 -31.56
CA ASP A 44 11.16 31.01 -30.73
C ASP A 44 11.57 30.30 -29.42
N GLU A 45 12.75 30.62 -28.89
CA GLU A 45 13.34 29.96 -27.70
C GLU A 45 12.37 29.97 -26.51
N GLU A 46 11.60 31.04 -26.32
CA GLU A 46 10.64 31.19 -25.21
C GLU A 46 9.50 30.16 -25.26
N TYR A 47 9.20 29.58 -26.44
CA TYR A 47 8.13 28.58 -26.62
C TYR A 47 8.65 27.14 -26.69
N ARG A 48 9.95 26.91 -26.53
CA ARG A 48 10.55 25.57 -26.63
C ARG A 48 10.53 24.79 -25.32
N THR A 49 10.30 25.46 -24.19
CA THR A 49 10.27 24.78 -22.89
C THR A 49 8.93 24.05 -22.69
N VAL A 50 9.01 22.78 -22.33
CA VAL A 50 7.86 21.94 -21.96
C VAL A 50 8.11 21.29 -20.61
N VAL A 51 7.03 20.93 -19.92
CA VAL A 51 7.10 20.23 -18.62
C VAL A 51 6.33 18.92 -18.73
N ALA A 52 6.98 17.83 -18.36
CA ALA A 52 6.31 16.55 -18.14
C ALA A 52 6.01 16.37 -16.65
N ASN A 53 4.78 15.96 -16.35
CA ASN A 53 4.42 15.45 -15.03
C ASN A 53 4.52 13.93 -15.06
N VAL A 54 5.44 13.37 -14.28
CA VAL A 54 5.71 11.94 -14.17
C VAL A 54 5.16 11.45 -12.84
N GLU A 55 4.27 10.47 -12.87
CA GLU A 55 3.75 9.82 -11.68
C GLU A 55 4.37 8.41 -11.57
N VAL A 56 5.07 8.16 -10.46
CA VAL A 56 5.57 6.82 -10.10
C VAL A 56 4.54 6.20 -9.16
N LYS A 57 3.93 5.09 -9.59
CA LYS A 57 3.02 4.27 -8.78
C LYS A 57 3.71 2.98 -8.42
N LEU A 58 3.83 2.72 -7.11
CA LEU A 58 4.34 1.45 -6.63
C LEU A 58 3.31 0.35 -6.88
N ILE A 59 3.80 -0.83 -7.24
CA ILE A 59 2.96 -2.03 -7.38
C ILE A 59 2.65 -2.53 -5.97
N ASN A 60 1.36 -2.70 -5.65
CA ASN A 60 0.95 -3.44 -4.48
C ASN A 60 0.87 -4.94 -4.84
N TYR A 61 1.67 -5.76 -4.18
CA TYR A 61 1.72 -7.21 -4.41
C TYR A 61 0.67 -7.99 -3.62
N VAL A 62 0.00 -7.37 -2.64
CA VAL A 62 -1.09 -8.01 -1.89
C VAL A 62 -2.35 -8.08 -2.75
N VAL A 63 -2.88 -9.27 -2.94
CA VAL A 63 -4.12 -9.50 -3.70
C VAL A 63 -5.32 -9.28 -2.80
N ASN A 64 -6.39 -8.65 -3.31
CA ASN A 64 -7.59 -8.29 -2.55
C ASN A 64 -7.23 -7.60 -1.23
N SER A 65 -6.38 -6.60 -1.31
CA SER A 65 -5.71 -5.94 -0.19
C SER A 65 -6.67 -5.15 0.72
N GLY A 66 -7.79 -4.68 0.17
CA GLY A 66 -8.87 -3.98 0.87
C GLY A 66 -10.12 -4.84 1.02
N PHE A 67 -10.06 -6.16 0.79
CA PHE A 67 -11.15 -7.12 0.98
C PHE A 67 -12.42 -6.87 0.15
N GLU A 68 -12.33 -6.08 -0.92
CA GLU A 68 -13.47 -5.71 -1.77
C GLU A 68 -13.93 -6.84 -2.70
N ASP A 69 -13.06 -7.82 -3.01
CA ASP A 69 -13.43 -9.01 -3.75
C ASP A 69 -14.06 -10.03 -2.79
N SER A 70 -15.19 -10.61 -3.19
CA SER A 70 -15.86 -11.67 -2.44
C SER A 70 -15.03 -12.97 -2.35
N ASP A 71 -14.09 -13.20 -3.26
CA ASP A 71 -13.09 -14.26 -3.11
C ASP A 71 -12.01 -13.82 -2.12
N THR A 72 -12.06 -14.38 -0.93
CA THR A 72 -11.07 -14.17 0.14
C THR A 72 -10.16 -15.37 0.34
N SER A 73 -10.12 -16.31 -0.59
CA SER A 73 -9.36 -17.57 -0.47
C SER A 73 -7.84 -17.39 -0.36
N MET A 74 -7.31 -16.23 -0.82
CA MET A 74 -5.90 -15.86 -0.65
C MET A 74 -5.54 -15.48 0.80
N TRP A 75 -6.55 -15.14 1.61
CA TRP A 75 -6.37 -14.78 3.00
C TRP A 75 -6.65 -15.97 3.93
N LYS A 76 -5.68 -16.30 4.76
CA LYS A 76 -5.80 -17.36 5.75
C LYS A 76 -5.99 -16.76 7.13
N VAL A 77 -7.12 -17.07 7.78
CA VAL A 77 -7.40 -16.70 9.17
C VAL A 77 -7.10 -17.88 10.08
N THR A 78 -6.35 -17.62 11.15
CA THR A 78 -6.03 -18.62 12.18
C THR A 78 -6.49 -18.13 13.54
N TYR A 79 -7.23 -18.98 14.27
CA TYR A 79 -7.68 -18.70 15.61
C TYR A 79 -6.90 -19.55 16.61
N ASN A 80 -6.19 -18.88 17.53
CA ASN A 80 -5.41 -19.55 18.59
C ASN A 80 -6.20 -19.63 19.90
N GLY A 81 -7.29 -18.84 19.99
CA GLY A 81 -8.27 -18.86 21.09
C GLY A 81 -9.43 -19.81 20.85
N LYS A 82 -10.47 -19.68 21.67
CA LYS A 82 -11.72 -20.45 21.54
C LYS A 82 -12.76 -19.75 20.66
N GLU A 83 -12.60 -18.47 20.46
CA GLU A 83 -13.53 -17.61 19.71
C GLU A 83 -13.09 -17.50 18.25
N ASN A 84 -14.07 -17.34 17.37
CA ASN A 84 -13.86 -16.95 15.97
C ASN A 84 -14.39 -15.51 15.84
N PRO A 85 -13.60 -14.49 16.24
CA PRO A 85 -14.08 -13.13 16.46
C PRO A 85 -14.09 -12.26 15.21
N THR A 86 -13.88 -12.82 14.03
CA THR A 86 -13.62 -12.04 12.81
C THR A 86 -14.60 -12.37 11.69
N ASP A 87 -14.85 -11.38 10.84
CA ASP A 87 -15.61 -11.51 9.60
C ASP A 87 -15.14 -10.47 8.57
N TYR A 88 -15.54 -10.66 7.31
CA TYR A 88 -15.40 -9.64 6.27
C TYR A 88 -16.68 -8.80 6.28
N GLN A 89 -16.60 -7.65 6.94
CA GLN A 89 -17.77 -6.79 7.17
C GLN A 89 -17.96 -5.83 6.01
N VAL A 90 -19.16 -5.87 5.39
CA VAL A 90 -19.56 -4.89 4.37
C VAL A 90 -20.20 -3.70 5.06
N ASN A 91 -19.42 -2.66 5.31
CA ASN A 91 -19.86 -1.41 5.91
C ASN A 91 -18.87 -0.28 5.57
N ALA A 92 -19.20 0.55 4.60
CA ALA A 92 -18.37 1.66 4.15
C ALA A 92 -17.99 2.68 5.23
N LYS A 93 -18.65 2.68 6.40
CA LYS A 93 -18.27 3.56 7.52
C LYS A 93 -17.11 3.01 8.35
N ASP A 94 -16.95 1.68 8.32
CA ASP A 94 -15.94 0.96 9.07
C ASP A 94 -14.77 0.50 8.18
N ALA A 95 -14.93 0.59 6.84
CA ALA A 95 -13.86 0.42 5.85
C ALA A 95 -13.02 1.69 5.72
N ARG A 96 -11.73 1.52 5.44
CA ARG A 96 -10.80 2.63 5.17
C ARG A 96 -11.01 3.18 3.77
N THR A 97 -11.12 2.27 2.80
CA THR A 97 -11.55 2.55 1.43
C THR A 97 -12.63 1.53 1.02
N GLY A 98 -13.36 1.81 -0.06
CA GLY A 98 -14.39 0.89 -0.54
C GLY A 98 -15.56 0.69 0.41
N GLU A 99 -16.02 -0.56 0.54
CA GLU A 99 -17.20 -0.93 1.33
C GLU A 99 -16.92 -2.05 2.34
N THR A 100 -15.80 -2.78 2.22
CA THR A 100 -15.50 -3.98 3.01
C THR A 100 -14.21 -3.81 3.80
N ALA A 101 -14.19 -4.33 5.02
CA ALA A 101 -12.97 -4.43 5.84
C ALA A 101 -12.94 -5.76 6.59
N PHE A 102 -11.74 -6.21 6.99
CA PHE A 102 -11.58 -7.33 7.91
C PHE A 102 -11.89 -6.86 9.34
N HIS A 103 -13.06 -7.24 9.86
CA HIS A 103 -13.58 -6.81 11.15
C HIS A 103 -13.30 -7.85 12.24
N PHE A 104 -13.13 -7.38 13.47
CA PHE A 104 -13.01 -8.21 14.65
C PHE A 104 -13.75 -7.62 15.86
N TRP A 105 -14.45 -8.48 16.58
CA TRP A 105 -15.09 -8.21 17.87
C TRP A 105 -15.45 -9.49 18.60
N SER A 106 -15.28 -9.54 19.92
CA SER A 106 -15.83 -10.56 20.80
C SER A 106 -16.04 -10.02 22.20
N ALA A 107 -17.03 -10.55 22.92
CA ALA A 107 -17.19 -10.32 24.35
C ALA A 107 -16.12 -11.06 25.19
N SER A 108 -15.43 -12.02 24.62
CA SER A 108 -14.37 -12.83 25.24
C SER A 108 -12.99 -12.41 24.71
N GLU A 109 -11.92 -12.83 25.38
CA GLU A 109 -10.54 -12.68 24.92
C GLU A 109 -10.37 -13.28 23.52
N MET A 110 -9.66 -12.57 22.66
CA MET A 110 -9.40 -12.93 21.26
C MET A 110 -7.91 -13.19 21.04
N ASP A 111 -7.59 -14.21 20.25
CA ASP A 111 -6.24 -14.51 19.78
C ASP A 111 -6.35 -15.08 18.37
N PHE A 112 -5.96 -14.27 17.36
CA PHE A 112 -6.09 -14.62 15.95
C PHE A 112 -5.01 -13.96 15.10
N SER A 113 -4.83 -14.48 13.89
CA SER A 113 -4.09 -13.84 12.81
C SER A 113 -4.83 -13.93 11.48
N ILE A 114 -4.58 -12.96 10.61
CA ILE A 114 -4.91 -13.02 9.19
C ILE A 114 -3.64 -12.84 8.39
N GLU A 115 -3.40 -13.69 7.39
CA GLU A 115 -2.18 -13.68 6.60
C GLU A 115 -2.43 -14.02 5.14
N GLN A 116 -1.55 -13.54 4.26
CA GLN A 116 -1.49 -13.90 2.85
C GLN A 116 -0.06 -14.27 2.48
N GLU A 117 0.10 -15.38 1.74
CA GLU A 117 1.37 -15.74 1.11
C GLU A 117 1.44 -15.10 -0.27
N VAL A 118 2.37 -14.17 -0.46
CA VAL A 118 2.62 -13.47 -1.71
C VAL A 118 3.83 -14.09 -2.39
N THR A 119 3.64 -14.64 -3.58
CA THR A 119 4.65 -15.42 -4.32
C THR A 119 5.02 -14.76 -5.65
N GLY A 120 6.14 -15.20 -6.25
CA GLY A 120 6.60 -14.68 -7.54
C GLY A 120 7.22 -13.29 -7.46
N LEU A 121 7.70 -12.92 -6.28
CA LEU A 121 8.38 -11.66 -6.02
C LEU A 121 9.84 -11.72 -6.52
N GLU A 122 10.34 -10.60 -6.98
CA GLU A 122 11.76 -10.43 -7.29
C GLU A 122 12.57 -10.20 -5.99
N PRO A 123 13.82 -10.69 -5.90
CA PRO A 123 14.70 -10.33 -4.79
C PRO A 123 14.82 -8.82 -4.63
N GLY A 124 14.93 -8.36 -3.38
CA GLY A 124 15.01 -6.93 -3.10
C GLY A 124 14.57 -6.56 -1.70
N THR A 125 14.37 -5.27 -1.50
CA THR A 125 13.90 -4.70 -0.25
C THR A 125 12.42 -4.33 -0.38
N TYR A 126 11.62 -4.76 0.60
CA TYR A 126 10.17 -4.54 0.61
C TYR A 126 9.73 -3.76 1.85
N GLN A 127 8.56 -3.16 1.73
CA GLN A 127 7.86 -2.49 2.82
C GLN A 127 6.41 -2.98 2.85
N LEU A 128 5.93 -3.30 4.04
CA LEU A 128 4.54 -3.69 4.31
C LEU A 128 3.87 -2.62 5.14
N SER A 129 2.65 -2.21 4.78
CA SER A 129 1.75 -1.46 5.66
C SER A 129 0.32 -1.99 5.58
N ALA A 130 -0.50 -1.61 6.55
CA ALA A 130 -1.94 -1.83 6.54
C ALA A 130 -2.60 -0.72 7.37
N PHE A 131 -3.87 -0.43 7.09
CA PHE A 131 -4.64 0.48 7.94
C PHE A 131 -5.44 -0.31 8.97
N SER A 132 -5.53 0.22 10.19
CA SER A 132 -6.37 -0.35 11.24
C SER A 132 -6.97 0.74 12.12
N GLN A 133 -8.21 0.54 12.55
CA GLN A 133 -8.90 1.33 13.56
C GLN A 133 -9.56 0.42 14.60
N GLY A 134 -9.84 0.93 15.77
CA GLY A 134 -10.51 0.17 16.82
C GLY A 134 -10.25 0.72 18.22
N GLY A 135 -10.78 0.03 19.22
CA GLY A 135 -10.66 0.51 20.58
C GLY A 135 -10.98 -0.53 21.66
N ASP A 136 -11.10 -0.04 22.89
CA ASP A 136 -11.41 -0.80 24.10
C ASP A 136 -10.37 -1.86 24.46
N MET A 137 -9.12 -1.63 24.04
CA MET A 137 -7.99 -2.50 24.30
C MET A 137 -7.28 -2.15 25.59
N LEU A 138 -6.99 -3.16 26.39
CA LEU A 138 -6.15 -3.01 27.57
C LEU A 138 -4.67 -2.91 27.16
N SER A 139 -3.84 -2.33 28.02
CA SER A 139 -2.39 -2.22 27.81
C SER A 139 -1.65 -3.56 27.69
N SER A 140 -2.31 -4.67 28.02
CA SER A 140 -1.80 -6.02 27.82
C SER A 140 -2.10 -6.60 26.44
N SER A 141 -2.92 -5.91 25.62
CA SER A 141 -3.20 -6.33 24.26
C SER A 141 -1.94 -6.22 23.39
N VAL A 142 -1.80 -7.14 22.45
CA VAL A 142 -0.71 -7.16 21.48
C VAL A 142 -1.32 -7.13 20.09
N LEU A 143 -1.02 -6.08 19.34
CA LEU A 143 -1.37 -5.93 17.95
C LEU A 143 -0.09 -5.75 17.15
N GLU A 144 0.07 -6.54 16.12
CA GLU A 144 1.34 -6.61 15.40
C GLU A 144 1.12 -6.86 13.91
N LEU A 145 1.60 -5.93 13.09
CA LEU A 145 1.78 -6.13 11.66
C LEU A 145 3.08 -6.92 11.47
N TYR A 146 3.08 -7.95 10.61
CA TYR A 146 4.27 -8.77 10.39
C TYR A 146 4.47 -9.18 8.94
N ALA A 147 5.72 -9.43 8.60
CA ALA A 147 6.12 -10.09 7.36
C ALA A 147 7.11 -11.20 7.67
N ILE A 148 7.07 -12.29 6.90
CA ILE A 148 8.06 -13.38 6.97
C ILE A 148 8.67 -13.53 5.57
N ALA A 149 9.97 -13.30 5.45
CA ALA A 149 10.73 -13.42 4.21
C ALA A 149 11.98 -14.30 4.49
N ASP A 150 12.22 -15.31 3.65
CA ASP A 150 13.37 -16.24 3.80
C ASP A 150 13.49 -16.87 5.20
N GLY A 151 12.37 -17.07 5.88
CA GLY A 151 12.30 -17.61 7.24
C GLY A 151 12.63 -16.60 8.35
N GLN A 152 12.91 -15.34 8.00
CA GLN A 152 13.07 -14.25 8.95
C GLN A 152 11.76 -13.50 9.14
N GLU A 153 11.40 -13.23 10.39
CA GLU A 153 10.23 -12.43 10.74
C GLU A 153 10.60 -10.97 10.98
N TYR A 154 9.78 -10.06 10.44
CA TYR A 154 9.85 -8.61 10.60
C TYR A 154 8.51 -8.15 11.16
N THR A 155 8.52 -7.34 12.21
CA THR A 155 7.30 -6.96 12.92
C THR A 155 7.26 -5.48 13.28
N GLN A 156 6.04 -4.95 13.38
CA GLN A 156 5.75 -3.63 13.93
C GLN A 156 4.53 -3.72 14.85
N GLN A 157 4.75 -3.49 16.15
CA GLN A 157 3.65 -3.34 17.10
C GLN A 157 2.95 -1.99 16.92
N PHE A 158 1.65 -1.98 17.15
CA PHE A 158 0.84 -0.77 17.08
C PHE A 158 -0.29 -0.78 18.11
N GLU A 159 -0.92 0.38 18.30
CA GLU A 159 -2.05 0.57 19.22
C GLU A 159 -3.21 1.20 18.47
N LEU A 160 -4.45 0.87 18.87
CA LEU A 160 -5.66 1.47 18.36
C LEU A 160 -6.29 2.35 19.43
N THR A 161 -6.74 3.53 19.03
CA THR A 161 -7.11 4.61 19.94
C THR A 161 -8.55 5.09 19.77
N GLY A 162 -9.32 4.49 18.84
CA GLY A 162 -10.73 4.79 18.69
C GLY A 162 -11.28 4.65 17.29
N TYR A 163 -12.54 4.98 17.14
CA TYR A 163 -13.28 4.95 15.88
C TYR A 163 -12.80 6.08 14.95
N ALA A 164 -12.62 5.73 13.68
CA ALA A 164 -12.12 6.62 12.63
C ALA A 164 -10.73 7.22 12.89
N ASP A 165 -10.03 6.76 13.94
CA ASP A 165 -8.65 7.10 14.21
C ASP A 165 -7.72 6.04 13.61
N TRP A 166 -7.60 6.08 12.28
CA TRP A 166 -6.84 5.11 11.51
C TRP A 166 -5.35 5.19 11.80
N LYS A 167 -4.75 4.06 12.12
CA LYS A 167 -3.31 3.87 12.23
C LYS A 167 -2.80 3.14 11.00
N GLU A 168 -1.57 3.45 10.62
CA GLU A 168 -0.88 2.81 9.50
C GLU A 168 0.47 2.25 9.99
N PRO A 169 0.46 1.13 10.76
CA PRO A 169 1.70 0.45 11.08
C PRO A 169 2.44 0.08 9.81
N THR A 170 3.77 0.21 9.84
CA THR A 170 4.62 -0.06 8.68
C THR A 170 5.82 -0.89 9.11
N VAL A 171 6.04 -2.02 8.43
CA VAL A 171 7.23 -2.85 8.52
C VAL A 171 8.12 -2.50 7.35
N ALA A 172 9.24 -1.85 7.62
CA ALA A 172 10.23 -1.45 6.61
C ALA A 172 11.39 -2.44 6.51
N ASP A 173 12.22 -2.26 5.49
CA ASP A 173 13.49 -2.99 5.30
C ASP A 173 13.37 -4.52 5.28
N ILE A 174 12.25 -5.06 4.80
CA ILE A 174 12.05 -6.49 4.60
C ILE A 174 12.97 -6.96 3.48
N LYS A 175 13.98 -7.77 3.80
CA LYS A 175 14.94 -8.30 2.82
C LYS A 175 14.46 -9.64 2.28
N LEU A 176 14.35 -9.74 0.96
CA LEU A 176 13.99 -10.95 0.25
C LEU A 176 15.10 -11.36 -0.70
N THR A 177 15.55 -12.59 -0.61
CA THR A 177 16.46 -13.25 -1.56
C THR A 177 15.76 -14.35 -2.36
N GLY A 178 14.68 -14.89 -1.82
CA GLY A 178 13.75 -15.81 -2.48
C GLY A 178 12.72 -15.10 -3.34
N ASP A 179 11.52 -15.67 -3.38
CA ASP A 179 10.41 -15.18 -4.21
C ASP A 179 9.08 -15.07 -3.44
N THR A 180 9.09 -15.27 -2.12
CA THR A 180 7.87 -15.38 -1.31
C THR A 180 7.98 -14.59 0.00
N ILE A 181 6.95 -13.79 0.28
CA ILE A 181 6.75 -13.11 1.56
C ILE A 181 5.36 -13.46 2.09
N VAL A 182 5.28 -13.90 3.35
CA VAL A 182 4.02 -13.95 4.09
C VAL A 182 3.80 -12.61 4.76
N VAL A 183 2.63 -12.01 4.56
CA VAL A 183 2.24 -10.73 5.17
C VAL A 183 0.99 -10.93 6.03
N GLY A 184 0.89 -10.23 7.16
CA GLY A 184 -0.28 -10.40 8.01
C GLY A 184 -0.34 -9.49 9.23
N VAL A 185 -1.46 -9.59 9.92
CA VAL A 185 -1.69 -8.99 11.24
C VAL A 185 -2.04 -10.10 12.21
N ARG A 186 -1.47 -10.03 13.41
CA ARG A 186 -1.86 -10.89 14.54
C ARG A 186 -2.27 -10.03 15.73
N MET A 187 -3.32 -10.46 16.41
CA MET A 187 -3.91 -9.73 17.50
C MET A 187 -4.25 -10.65 18.67
N LYS A 188 -3.84 -10.23 19.86
CA LYS A 188 -4.25 -10.82 21.11
C LYS A 188 -4.81 -9.73 22.01
N CYS A 189 -6.15 -9.76 22.22
CA CYS A 189 -6.88 -8.67 22.82
C CYS A 189 -7.83 -9.20 23.90
N ASN A 190 -8.15 -8.33 24.86
CA ASN A 190 -9.19 -8.58 25.86
C ASN A 190 -10.58 -8.65 25.22
N GLY A 191 -11.53 -9.24 25.93
CA GLY A 191 -12.95 -9.17 25.58
C GLY A 191 -13.45 -7.73 25.58
N GLY A 192 -14.35 -7.42 24.64
CA GLY A 192 -14.87 -6.08 24.38
C GLY A 192 -14.05 -5.27 23.38
N SER A 193 -12.80 -5.65 23.10
CA SER A 193 -12.02 -5.01 22.03
C SER A 193 -12.70 -5.18 20.67
N TRP A 194 -12.54 -4.18 19.82
CA TRP A 194 -13.16 -4.14 18.50
C TRP A 194 -12.29 -3.38 17.51
N GLY A 195 -12.48 -3.65 16.23
CA GLY A 195 -11.81 -2.88 15.19
C GLY A 195 -11.94 -3.48 13.80
N THR A 196 -11.27 -2.81 12.86
CA THR A 196 -11.13 -3.25 11.48
C THR A 196 -9.68 -3.12 11.02
N VAL A 197 -9.31 -3.99 10.07
CA VAL A 197 -8.05 -3.92 9.32
C VAL A 197 -8.39 -3.84 7.85
N ASP A 198 -7.66 -3.00 7.11
CA ASP A 198 -7.96 -2.71 5.72
C ASP A 198 -6.70 -2.28 4.95
N ASP A 199 -6.80 -2.20 3.63
CA ASP A 199 -5.81 -1.60 2.72
C ASP A 199 -4.37 -2.04 2.99
N PHE A 200 -4.11 -3.35 2.99
CA PHE A 200 -2.74 -3.86 3.03
C PHE A 200 -1.95 -3.41 1.81
N THR A 201 -0.69 -3.06 2.00
CA THR A 201 0.23 -2.80 0.90
C THR A 201 1.56 -3.51 1.12
N LEU A 202 2.03 -4.22 0.10
CA LEU A 202 3.40 -4.74 0.03
C LEU A 202 4.04 -4.16 -1.22
N ASN A 203 5.06 -3.33 -1.04
CA ASN A 203 5.74 -2.66 -2.15
C ASN A 203 7.23 -3.02 -2.14
N ARG A 204 7.82 -3.20 -3.33
CA ARG A 204 9.27 -3.26 -3.49
C ARG A 204 9.81 -1.83 -3.46
N VAL A 205 10.74 -1.54 -2.57
CA VAL A 205 11.29 -0.20 -2.31
C VAL A 205 12.81 -0.11 -2.52
N GLY A 206 13.43 -1.17 -3.00
CA GLY A 206 14.86 -1.19 -3.30
C GLY A 206 15.33 -2.54 -3.83
N GLU A 207 16.58 -2.58 -4.30
CA GLU A 207 17.30 -3.79 -4.73
C GLU A 207 17.90 -4.54 -3.53
#